data_a1651cc0f9809768d0c829f0d0355026
#
_entry.id   a1651cc0f9809768d0c829f0d0355026
#
_cell.length_a   1.000
_cell.length_b   1.000
_cell.length_c   1.000
_cell.angle_alpha   90.00
_cell.angle_beta   90.00
_cell.angle_gamma   90.00
#
_symmetry.space_group_name_H-M   'P 1'
#
loop_
_entity.id
_entity.type
_entity.pdbx_description
1 polymer ?
#
loop_
_entity_poly.entity_id
_entity_poly.type
_entity_poly.pdbx_seq_one_letter_code
_entity_poly.pdbx_strand_id
1 'polypeptide(L)'
;SIMFWGISNEILIGGICQELVDTHHDLQKLCKELDPTRLTTIAHVSTTPTTGPMHRITDVESYNHYFGWYGGKMEQNGPWLDKFHAENPDICLGISEYGCEGIINWHSNTPQCKDYSEEYQALYHEYMAQAFEDRPWIWASHVWNMFDFGCAARSEGGVKGRNNKGLVTIDRKTRKDSFYVYQAYWAKDPMVHIAGRRHAQRAGETTEVKVYSNQDTVTLY
;
A
#
# COMPACT_ATOMS: atom_id res chain seq x y z
N SER A 1 -18.63 10.73 6.51
CA SER A 1 -18.67 11.81 5.50
C SER A 1 -17.72 11.48 4.36
N ILE A 2 -18.05 11.89 3.14
CA ILE A 2 -17.20 11.71 1.96
C ILE A 2 -16.14 12.80 2.00
N MET A 3 -14.87 12.44 1.75
CA MET A 3 -13.74 13.37 1.72
C MET A 3 -13.34 13.74 0.29
N PHE A 4 -13.27 12.77 -0.59
CA PHE A 4 -12.88 12.91 -2.00
C PHE A 4 -13.84 12.15 -2.92
N TRP A 5 -13.94 12.58 -4.18
CA TRP A 5 -14.55 11.82 -5.26
C TRP A 5 -13.46 11.18 -6.10
N GLY A 6 -13.39 9.84 -6.11
CA GLY A 6 -12.54 9.09 -7.02
C GLY A 6 -13.22 8.92 -8.37
N ILE A 7 -12.65 9.42 -9.45
CA ILE A 7 -13.28 9.38 -10.77
C ILE A 7 -12.93 8.14 -11.59
N SER A 8 -11.81 7.50 -11.30
CA SER A 8 -11.44 6.21 -11.94
C SER A 8 -10.37 5.45 -11.16
N ASN A 9 -10.25 4.14 -11.46
CA ASN A 9 -9.25 3.25 -10.86
C ASN A 9 -8.63 2.34 -11.93
N GLU A 10 -7.32 2.46 -12.15
CA GLU A 10 -6.49 1.59 -13.01
C GLU A 10 -6.97 1.41 -14.45
N ILE A 11 -7.79 2.28 -14.97
CA ILE A 11 -8.36 2.12 -16.32
C ILE A 11 -7.33 2.26 -17.44
N LEU A 12 -6.11 2.71 -17.14
CA LEU A 12 -5.02 2.89 -18.09
C LEU A 12 -4.18 1.63 -18.33
N ILE A 13 -4.57 0.47 -17.81
CA ILE A 13 -3.91 -0.81 -18.08
C ILE A 13 -3.88 -1.11 -19.59
N GLY A 14 -4.91 -0.70 -20.33
CA GLY A 14 -4.98 -0.80 -21.80
C GLY A 14 -4.23 0.28 -22.57
N GLY A 15 -3.59 1.22 -21.88
CA GLY A 15 -2.92 2.39 -22.47
C GLY A 15 -3.75 3.66 -22.44
N ILE A 16 -3.13 4.77 -22.83
CA ILE A 16 -3.75 6.10 -22.86
C ILE A 16 -4.20 6.41 -24.30
N CYS A 17 -5.43 6.86 -24.46
CA CYS A 17 -5.95 7.41 -25.70
C CYS A 17 -6.68 8.73 -25.45
N GLN A 18 -6.90 9.53 -26.51
CA GLN A 18 -7.52 10.85 -26.37
C GLN A 18 -8.94 10.76 -25.80
N GLU A 19 -9.73 9.76 -26.19
CA GLU A 19 -11.08 9.56 -25.68
C GLU A 19 -11.11 9.34 -24.16
N LEU A 20 -10.13 8.62 -23.61
CA LEU A 20 -10.00 8.46 -22.15
C LEU A 20 -9.66 9.78 -21.46
N VAL A 21 -8.78 10.58 -22.05
CA VAL A 21 -8.42 11.91 -21.51
C VAL A 21 -9.65 12.81 -21.47
N ASP A 22 -10.37 12.89 -22.59
CA ASP A 22 -11.58 13.71 -22.72
C ASP A 22 -12.67 13.26 -21.72
N THR A 23 -12.89 11.95 -21.61
CA THR A 23 -13.83 11.36 -20.64
C THR A 23 -13.47 11.76 -19.20
N HIS A 24 -12.19 11.79 -18.82
CA HIS A 24 -11.78 12.20 -17.48
C HIS A 24 -12.01 13.69 -17.22
N HIS A 25 -11.80 14.54 -18.22
CA HIS A 25 -12.15 15.95 -18.11
C HIS A 25 -13.66 16.14 -17.93
N ASP A 26 -14.49 15.39 -18.65
CA ASP A 26 -15.95 15.43 -18.50
C ASP A 26 -16.40 14.93 -17.13
N LEU A 27 -15.80 13.85 -16.61
CA LEU A 27 -16.07 13.34 -15.26
C LEU A 27 -15.65 14.34 -14.17
N GLN A 28 -14.50 14.96 -14.32
CA GLN A 28 -14.03 16.01 -13.40
C GLN A 28 -15.02 17.18 -13.38
N LYS A 29 -15.42 17.64 -14.54
CA LYS A 29 -16.41 18.73 -14.69
C LYS A 29 -17.73 18.36 -14.01
N LEU A 30 -18.26 17.17 -14.29
CA LEU A 30 -19.50 16.66 -13.70
C LEU A 30 -19.41 16.61 -12.17
N CYS A 31 -18.30 16.08 -11.62
CA CYS A 31 -18.09 16.05 -10.18
C CYS A 31 -18.16 17.45 -9.56
N LYS A 32 -17.51 18.45 -10.21
CA LYS A 32 -17.50 19.83 -9.72
C LYS A 32 -18.84 20.54 -9.88
N GLU A 33 -19.61 20.19 -10.88
CA GLU A 33 -20.98 20.70 -11.06
C GLU A 33 -21.93 20.16 -9.98
N LEU A 34 -21.81 18.88 -9.64
CA LEU A 34 -22.66 18.22 -8.66
C LEU A 34 -22.25 18.50 -7.21
N ASP A 35 -20.94 18.61 -6.95
CA ASP A 35 -20.38 18.86 -5.62
C ASP A 35 -19.10 19.69 -5.70
N PRO A 36 -19.19 21.02 -5.72
CA PRO A 36 -18.02 21.89 -5.78
C PRO A 36 -17.20 21.93 -4.49
N THR A 37 -17.70 21.31 -3.40
CA THR A 37 -17.10 21.42 -2.07
C THR A 37 -16.04 20.37 -1.78
N ARG A 38 -16.03 19.25 -2.53
CA ARG A 38 -15.08 18.16 -2.34
C ARG A 38 -14.03 18.12 -3.44
N LEU A 39 -12.85 17.64 -3.06
CA LEU A 39 -11.77 17.40 -4.00
C LEU A 39 -12.03 16.11 -4.79
N THR A 40 -11.44 16.03 -5.97
CA THR A 40 -11.45 14.85 -6.83
C THR A 40 -10.08 14.21 -6.87
N THR A 41 -10.04 12.91 -7.13
CA THR A 41 -8.80 12.14 -7.30
C THR A 41 -8.97 11.06 -8.37
N ILE A 42 -7.84 10.62 -8.92
CA ILE A 42 -7.73 9.47 -9.81
C ILE A 42 -6.73 8.49 -9.20
N ALA A 43 -6.99 7.19 -9.32
CA ALA A 43 -6.05 6.15 -8.96
C ALA A 43 -5.37 5.59 -10.22
N HIS A 44 -4.18 6.08 -10.52
CA HIS A 44 -3.38 5.59 -11.65
C HIS A 44 -2.80 4.20 -11.36
N VAL A 45 -2.69 3.38 -12.38
CA VAL A 45 -1.92 2.13 -12.28
C VAL A 45 -0.41 2.42 -12.27
N SER A 46 0.40 1.59 -11.61
CA SER A 46 1.86 1.77 -11.48
C SER A 46 2.60 2.01 -12.80
N THR A 47 2.07 1.52 -13.91
CA THR A 47 2.67 1.65 -15.26
C THR A 47 2.32 2.96 -15.95
N THR A 48 1.42 3.77 -15.40
CA THR A 48 1.12 5.11 -15.94
C THR A 48 2.38 5.97 -15.84
N PRO A 49 2.84 6.60 -16.93
CA PRO A 49 3.96 7.52 -16.89
C PRO A 49 3.73 8.64 -15.86
N THR A 50 4.80 9.09 -15.21
CA THR A 50 4.73 10.16 -14.19
C THR A 50 4.44 11.55 -14.78
N THR A 51 4.46 11.67 -16.10
CA THR A 51 4.10 12.88 -16.85
C THR A 51 3.19 12.52 -18.00
N GLY A 52 2.31 13.44 -18.41
CA GLY A 52 1.44 13.19 -19.57
C GLY A 52 0.04 13.80 -19.43
N PRO A 53 -0.86 13.51 -20.39
CA PRO A 53 -2.15 14.19 -20.48
C PRO A 53 -3.16 13.78 -19.42
N MET A 54 -2.89 12.71 -18.66
CA MET A 54 -3.75 12.26 -17.56
C MET A 54 -3.49 12.98 -16.23
N HIS A 55 -2.40 13.74 -16.15
CA HIS A 55 -2.08 14.53 -14.96
C HIS A 55 -2.77 15.90 -14.99
N ARG A 56 -3.06 16.43 -13.81
CA ARG A 56 -3.72 17.75 -13.59
C ARG A 56 -5.18 17.80 -14.07
N ILE A 57 -5.82 16.64 -14.22
CA ILE A 57 -7.26 16.57 -14.49
C ILE A 57 -8.05 16.71 -13.19
N THR A 58 -7.60 16.01 -12.14
CA THR A 58 -8.23 16.05 -10.80
C THR A 58 -7.50 17.00 -9.85
N ASP A 59 -8.14 17.35 -8.74
CA ASP A 59 -7.56 18.29 -7.77
C ASP A 59 -6.32 17.72 -7.08
N VAL A 60 -6.32 16.43 -6.79
CA VAL A 60 -5.18 15.65 -6.27
C VAL A 60 -5.06 14.36 -7.06
N GLU A 61 -3.90 13.75 -7.04
CA GLU A 61 -3.65 12.52 -7.79
C GLU A 61 -3.16 11.41 -6.86
N SER A 62 -3.39 10.18 -7.28
CA SER A 62 -2.88 9.02 -6.57
C SER A 62 -2.48 7.88 -7.51
N TYR A 63 -1.65 6.98 -6.98
CA TYR A 63 -1.21 5.78 -7.69
C TYR A 63 -1.50 4.54 -6.85
N ASN A 64 -1.93 3.49 -7.53
CA ASN A 64 -1.85 2.12 -7.05
C ASN A 64 -0.43 1.63 -7.36
N HIS A 65 0.45 1.63 -6.35
CA HIS A 65 1.88 1.46 -6.58
C HIS A 65 2.42 0.24 -5.83
N TYR A 66 2.96 -0.73 -6.58
CA TYR A 66 3.25 -2.06 -6.06
C TYR A 66 4.69 -2.55 -6.33
N PHE A 67 5.69 -1.65 -6.33
CA PHE A 67 7.08 -2.10 -6.37
C PHE A 67 7.42 -2.94 -5.14
N GLY A 68 8.05 -4.10 -5.40
CA GLY A 68 8.27 -5.10 -4.37
C GLY A 68 7.16 -6.15 -4.27
N TRP A 69 6.13 -6.08 -5.16
CA TRP A 69 5.12 -7.13 -5.25
C TRP A 69 4.81 -7.52 -6.69
N TYR A 70 4.25 -6.64 -7.52
CA TYR A 70 3.94 -6.93 -8.92
C TYR A 70 5.11 -6.64 -9.87
N GLY A 71 6.08 -5.88 -9.47
CA GLY A 71 7.29 -5.57 -10.21
C GLY A 71 8.29 -4.81 -9.36
N GLY A 72 9.51 -4.64 -9.85
CA GLY A 72 10.56 -3.91 -9.14
C GLY A 72 10.92 -4.52 -7.79
N LYS A 73 11.63 -3.72 -7.00
CA LYS A 73 12.00 -4.02 -5.61
C LYS A 73 11.34 -3.00 -4.68
N MET A 74 11.08 -3.36 -3.42
CA MET A 74 10.44 -2.44 -2.47
C MET A 74 11.27 -1.17 -2.25
N GLU A 75 12.60 -1.27 -2.29
CA GLU A 75 13.51 -0.13 -2.10
C GLU A 75 13.43 0.91 -3.21
N GLN A 76 12.78 0.58 -4.33
CA GLN A 76 12.55 1.52 -5.43
C GLN A 76 11.36 2.46 -5.20
N ASN A 77 10.50 2.17 -4.22
CA ASN A 77 9.33 3.03 -3.93
C ASN A 77 9.77 4.45 -3.52
N GLY A 78 10.69 4.59 -2.57
CA GLY A 78 11.18 5.91 -2.13
C GLY A 78 11.72 6.75 -3.30
N PRO A 79 12.71 6.27 -4.07
CA PRO A 79 13.23 6.96 -5.24
C PRO A 79 12.17 7.30 -6.29
N TRP A 80 11.16 6.44 -6.49
CA TRP A 80 10.07 6.72 -7.42
C TRP A 80 9.20 7.89 -6.93
N LEU A 81 8.86 7.90 -5.64
CA LEU A 81 8.11 8.99 -5.01
C LEU A 81 8.84 10.32 -5.15
N ASP A 82 10.15 10.34 -4.84
CA ASP A 82 10.99 11.53 -4.96
C ASP A 82 11.09 12.04 -6.41
N LYS A 83 11.24 11.12 -7.36
CA LYS A 83 11.23 11.44 -8.79
C LYS A 83 9.91 12.06 -9.22
N PHE A 84 8.77 11.47 -8.84
CA PHE A 84 7.45 12.01 -9.17
C PHE A 84 7.31 13.44 -8.66
N HIS A 85 7.65 13.66 -7.40
CA HIS A 85 7.56 14.99 -6.77
C HIS A 85 8.47 16.02 -7.44
N ALA A 86 9.67 15.62 -7.83
CA ALA A 86 10.61 16.50 -8.54
C ALA A 86 10.11 16.87 -9.95
N GLU A 87 9.48 15.91 -10.66
CA GLU A 87 8.93 16.15 -12.01
C GLU A 87 7.60 16.92 -11.96
N ASN A 88 6.86 16.84 -10.86
CA ASN A 88 5.52 17.41 -10.70
C ASN A 88 5.36 18.11 -9.34
N PRO A 89 6.09 19.21 -9.09
CA PRO A 89 6.10 19.87 -7.77
C PRO A 89 4.77 20.54 -7.42
N ASP A 90 3.89 20.73 -8.40
CA ASP A 90 2.56 21.32 -8.28
C ASP A 90 1.44 20.28 -8.06
N ILE A 91 1.75 18.99 -8.18
CA ILE A 91 0.76 17.92 -7.98
C ILE A 91 0.83 17.40 -6.54
N CYS A 92 -0.31 17.39 -5.85
CA CYS A 92 -0.46 16.67 -4.59
C CYS A 92 -0.59 15.18 -4.86
N LEU A 93 0.46 14.40 -4.59
CA LEU A 93 0.51 12.96 -4.78
C LEU A 93 0.04 12.21 -3.54
N GLY A 94 -0.81 11.21 -3.74
CA GLY A 94 -1.14 10.15 -2.77
C GLY A 94 -0.82 8.76 -3.32
N ILE A 95 -0.76 7.79 -2.44
CA ILE A 95 -0.70 6.37 -2.81
C ILE A 95 -2.02 5.72 -2.43
N SER A 96 -2.86 5.49 -3.45
CA SER A 96 -4.21 4.96 -3.28
C SER A 96 -4.24 3.47 -2.98
N GLU A 97 -3.23 2.73 -3.44
CA GLU A 97 -3.02 1.34 -3.04
C GLU A 97 -1.53 1.01 -3.00
N TYR A 98 -1.14 0.27 -1.99
CA TYR A 98 0.15 -0.42 -1.88
C TYR A 98 0.00 -1.62 -0.94
N GLY A 99 0.83 -2.63 -1.11
CA GLY A 99 0.78 -3.81 -0.27
C GLY A 99 1.35 -5.05 -0.95
N CYS A 100 1.56 -6.08 -0.17
CA CYS A 100 1.93 -7.40 -0.64
C CYS A 100 1.18 -8.49 0.13
N GLU A 101 1.17 -9.71 -0.39
CA GLU A 101 0.44 -10.80 0.26
C GLU A 101 1.28 -11.43 1.37
N GLY A 102 0.60 -11.79 2.48
CA GLY A 102 1.16 -12.58 3.56
C GLY A 102 0.14 -13.59 4.07
N ILE A 103 0.56 -14.84 4.20
CA ILE A 103 -0.25 -15.96 4.70
C ILE A 103 0.30 -16.38 6.05
N ILE A 104 -0.51 -16.27 7.10
CA ILE A 104 -0.08 -16.43 8.52
C ILE A 104 0.57 -17.76 8.86
N ASN A 105 0.42 -18.78 8.03
CA ASN A 105 1.02 -20.10 8.21
C ASN A 105 2.22 -20.35 7.27
N TRP A 106 2.59 -19.35 6.47
CA TRP A 106 3.73 -19.41 5.57
C TRP A 106 4.85 -18.53 6.12
N HIS A 107 5.99 -19.13 6.36
CA HIS A 107 7.12 -18.49 7.03
C HIS A 107 8.40 -18.66 6.23
N SER A 108 9.29 -17.68 6.34
CA SER A 108 10.59 -17.68 5.69
C SER A 108 11.67 -17.12 6.62
N ASN A 109 12.81 -17.82 6.71
CA ASN A 109 14.01 -17.28 7.35
C ASN A 109 14.78 -16.31 6.44
N THR A 110 14.44 -16.30 5.14
CA THR A 110 15.01 -15.41 4.12
C THR A 110 13.87 -14.83 3.27
N PRO A 111 13.05 -13.92 3.85
CA PRO A 111 11.85 -13.42 3.18
C PRO A 111 12.20 -12.72 1.88
N GLN A 112 11.42 -13.01 0.83
CA GLN A 112 11.63 -12.46 -0.51
C GLN A 112 10.30 -12.23 -1.23
N CYS A 113 10.32 -11.34 -2.21
CA CYS A 113 9.15 -11.01 -3.02
C CYS A 113 8.49 -12.27 -3.60
N LYS A 114 7.17 -12.37 -3.45
CA LYS A 114 6.33 -13.48 -3.92
C LYS A 114 6.50 -14.81 -3.15
N ASP A 115 7.13 -14.83 -1.98
CA ASP A 115 7.16 -16.00 -1.12
C ASP A 115 5.89 -16.17 -0.27
N TYR A 116 5.03 -15.15 -0.25
CA TYR A 116 3.78 -15.09 0.51
C TYR A 116 3.96 -15.26 2.03
N SER A 117 5.19 -15.19 2.53
CA SER A 117 5.45 -15.30 3.97
C SER A 117 4.93 -14.07 4.73
N GLU A 118 4.53 -14.29 5.98
CA GLU A 118 4.15 -13.20 6.88
C GLU A 118 5.33 -12.25 7.11
N GLU A 119 6.55 -12.79 7.14
CA GLU A 119 7.78 -12.04 7.32
C GLU A 119 8.06 -11.09 6.16
N TYR A 120 7.83 -11.52 4.91
CA TYR A 120 7.98 -10.61 3.78
C TYR A 120 6.92 -9.51 3.80
N GLN A 121 5.68 -9.85 4.14
CA GLN A 121 4.63 -8.83 4.27
C GLN A 121 5.00 -7.79 5.32
N ALA A 122 5.49 -8.22 6.48
CA ALA A 122 5.90 -7.30 7.54
C ALA A 122 7.05 -6.39 7.08
N LEU A 123 8.10 -6.97 6.48
CA LEU A 123 9.25 -6.23 5.95
C LEU A 123 8.87 -5.19 4.90
N TYR A 124 7.97 -5.54 3.98
CA TYR A 124 7.44 -4.63 2.98
C TYR A 124 6.74 -3.43 3.63
N HIS A 125 5.87 -3.68 4.59
CA HIS A 125 5.12 -2.62 5.26
C HIS A 125 5.99 -1.76 6.20
N GLU A 126 7.04 -2.32 6.81
CA GLU A 126 8.06 -1.56 7.54
C GLU A 126 8.73 -0.52 6.63
N TYR A 127 9.17 -0.97 5.45
CA TYR A 127 9.79 -0.09 4.47
C TYR A 127 8.82 1.01 4.01
N MET A 128 7.58 0.64 3.67
CA MET A 128 6.60 1.60 3.16
C MET A 128 6.19 2.63 4.22
N ALA A 129 5.99 2.21 5.48
CA ALA A 129 5.67 3.12 6.56
C ALA A 129 6.77 4.17 6.75
N GLN A 130 8.04 3.75 6.77
CA GLN A 130 9.17 4.67 6.85
C GLN A 130 9.27 5.57 5.62
N ALA A 131 9.06 5.01 4.42
CA ALA A 131 9.12 5.78 3.18
C ALA A 131 8.09 6.93 3.16
N PHE A 132 6.92 6.74 3.76
CA PHE A 132 5.91 7.79 3.88
C PHE A 132 6.23 8.78 5.00
N GLU A 133 6.74 8.32 6.13
CA GLU A 133 7.17 9.20 7.23
C GLU A 133 8.23 10.19 6.77
N ASP A 134 9.16 9.74 5.93
CA ASP A 134 10.22 10.58 5.35
C ASP A 134 9.68 11.58 4.30
N ARG A 135 8.39 11.49 3.89
CA ARG A 135 7.79 12.28 2.81
C ARG A 135 6.47 12.94 3.21
N PRO A 136 6.47 13.92 4.11
CA PRO A 136 5.27 14.56 4.65
C PRO A 136 4.43 15.31 3.60
N TRP A 137 4.93 15.45 2.37
CA TRP A 137 4.21 16.04 1.24
C TRP A 137 3.22 15.06 0.57
N ILE A 138 3.24 13.76 0.91
CA ILE A 138 2.26 12.78 0.44
C ILE A 138 0.95 13.00 1.20
N TRP A 139 -0.14 13.33 0.47
CA TRP A 139 -1.41 13.65 1.10
C TRP A 139 -2.16 12.43 1.66
N ALA A 140 -1.92 11.24 1.12
CA ALA A 140 -2.54 10.00 1.59
C ALA A 140 -1.71 8.77 1.27
N SER A 141 -1.83 7.75 2.12
CA SER A 141 -1.31 6.41 1.91
C SER A 141 -2.37 5.38 2.34
N HIS A 142 -2.90 4.63 1.37
CA HIS A 142 -3.94 3.64 1.64
C HIS A 142 -3.41 2.23 1.39
N VAL A 143 -3.32 1.44 2.45
CA VAL A 143 -2.92 0.04 2.36
C VAL A 143 -3.97 -0.77 1.60
N TRP A 144 -3.57 -1.54 0.63
CA TRP A 144 -4.38 -2.59 0.06
C TRP A 144 -3.96 -3.96 0.62
N ASN A 145 -4.63 -4.53 1.63
CA ASN A 145 -5.93 -4.13 2.11
C ASN A 145 -6.00 -4.27 3.66
N MET A 146 -7.04 -3.79 4.30
CA MET A 146 -7.24 -4.02 5.74
C MET A 146 -7.49 -5.50 6.05
N PHE A 147 -8.25 -6.20 5.20
CA PHE A 147 -8.62 -7.60 5.39
C PHE A 147 -8.30 -8.44 4.17
N ASP A 148 -7.91 -9.70 4.39
CA ASP A 148 -7.97 -10.68 3.32
C ASP A 148 -9.42 -10.84 2.84
N PHE A 149 -9.62 -11.09 1.55
CA PHE A 149 -10.96 -11.22 0.98
C PHE A 149 -11.04 -12.26 -0.13
N GLY A 150 -12.26 -12.75 -0.38
CA GLY A 150 -12.54 -13.66 -1.48
C GLY A 150 -12.45 -12.95 -2.84
N CYS A 151 -11.75 -13.57 -3.78
CA CYS A 151 -11.64 -13.11 -5.16
C CYS A 151 -11.58 -14.35 -6.06
N ALA A 152 -12.73 -14.80 -6.57
CA ALA A 152 -12.87 -16.09 -7.25
C ALA A 152 -11.93 -16.28 -8.45
N ALA A 153 -11.65 -15.23 -9.20
CA ALA A 153 -10.77 -15.26 -10.37
C ALA A 153 -9.27 -15.27 -10.02
N ARG A 154 -8.91 -15.08 -8.74
CA ARG A 154 -7.51 -14.93 -8.35
C ARG A 154 -6.78 -16.27 -8.28
N SER A 155 -5.69 -16.38 -9.04
CA SER A 155 -4.84 -17.57 -9.12
C SER A 155 -3.36 -17.22 -9.29
N GLU A 156 -2.91 -16.10 -8.71
CA GLU A 156 -1.55 -15.55 -8.90
C GLU A 156 -0.49 -16.20 -7.99
N GLY A 157 -0.88 -17.18 -7.19
CA GLY A 157 -0.11 -17.80 -6.12
C GLY A 157 -0.86 -17.70 -4.78
N GLY A 158 -0.26 -18.18 -3.71
CA GLY A 158 -0.91 -18.20 -2.40
C GLY A 158 -2.16 -19.09 -2.37
N VAL A 159 -3.19 -18.65 -1.64
CA VAL A 159 -4.46 -19.37 -1.54
C VAL A 159 -5.35 -19.02 -2.73
N LYS A 160 -5.71 -20.04 -3.54
CA LYS A 160 -6.59 -19.85 -4.71
C LYS A 160 -7.93 -19.22 -4.30
N GLY A 161 -8.41 -18.27 -5.12
CA GLY A 161 -9.67 -17.58 -4.89
C GLY A 161 -9.64 -16.59 -3.72
N ARG A 162 -8.45 -16.20 -3.26
CA ARG A 162 -8.28 -15.26 -2.15
C ARG A 162 -7.21 -14.21 -2.47
N ASN A 163 -7.45 -12.98 -2.07
CA ASN A 163 -6.45 -11.95 -1.95
C ASN A 163 -5.96 -11.92 -0.49
N ASN A 164 -4.66 -12.19 -0.27
CA ASN A 164 -4.05 -12.27 1.06
C ASN A 164 -3.25 -10.99 1.42
N LYS A 165 -3.54 -9.87 0.78
CA LYS A 165 -2.91 -8.58 1.11
C LYS A 165 -3.45 -7.94 2.40
N GLY A 166 -4.45 -8.55 3.03
CA GLY A 166 -4.99 -8.06 4.28
C GLY A 166 -3.93 -7.95 5.38
N LEU A 167 -4.01 -6.89 6.18
CA LEU A 167 -3.31 -6.79 7.45
C LEU A 167 -3.96 -7.68 8.52
N VAL A 168 -5.19 -8.10 8.27
CA VAL A 168 -6.01 -8.97 9.13
C VAL A 168 -6.57 -10.10 8.26
N THR A 169 -6.67 -11.30 8.83
CA THR A 169 -7.19 -12.48 8.14
C THR A 169 -8.64 -12.33 7.70
N ILE A 170 -9.06 -13.15 6.72
CA ILE A 170 -10.41 -13.12 6.13
C ILE A 170 -11.54 -13.30 7.15
N ASP A 171 -11.30 -14.10 8.20
CA ASP A 171 -12.23 -14.31 9.31
C ASP A 171 -12.25 -13.19 10.36
N ARG A 172 -11.39 -12.16 10.16
CA ARG A 172 -11.21 -10.98 11.00
C ARG A 172 -10.68 -11.27 12.42
N LYS A 173 -10.16 -12.46 12.66
CA LYS A 173 -9.74 -12.89 14.01
C LYS A 173 -8.27 -12.66 14.29
N THR A 174 -7.43 -12.68 13.25
CA THR A 174 -5.98 -12.58 13.45
C THR A 174 -5.43 -11.33 12.77
N ARG A 175 -4.80 -10.48 13.55
CA ARG A 175 -3.94 -9.40 13.05
C ARG A 175 -2.60 -9.99 12.67
N LYS A 176 -2.14 -9.73 11.45
CA LYS A 176 -0.82 -10.14 10.97
C LYS A 176 0.25 -9.20 11.54
N ASP A 177 1.51 -9.58 11.47
CA ASP A 177 2.60 -8.74 11.99
C ASP A 177 2.64 -7.36 11.31
N SER A 178 2.32 -7.29 10.02
CA SER A 178 2.19 -6.04 9.27
C SER A 178 1.12 -5.08 9.80
N PHE A 179 0.08 -5.56 10.49
CA PHE A 179 -0.89 -4.70 11.18
C PHE A 179 -0.22 -3.88 12.28
N TYR A 180 0.67 -4.53 13.04
CA TYR A 180 1.33 -3.91 14.18
C TYR A 180 2.42 -2.90 13.78
N VAL A 181 2.95 -2.98 12.54
CA VAL A 181 3.77 -1.91 11.97
C VAL A 181 2.99 -0.60 11.99
N TYR A 182 1.80 -0.57 11.40
CA TYR A 182 0.98 0.65 11.37
C TYR A 182 0.44 1.05 12.73
N GLN A 183 0.16 0.09 13.61
CA GLN A 183 -0.21 0.42 14.97
C GLN A 183 0.93 1.15 15.69
N ALA A 184 2.19 0.76 15.48
CA ALA A 184 3.33 1.44 16.04
C ALA A 184 3.52 2.87 15.49
N TYR A 185 3.26 3.09 14.20
CA TYR A 185 3.36 4.42 13.59
C TYR A 185 2.18 5.34 13.90
N TRP A 186 0.95 4.82 13.98
CA TRP A 186 -0.24 5.66 13.95
C TRP A 186 -1.06 5.66 15.24
N ALA A 187 -0.87 4.68 16.15
CA ALA A 187 -1.62 4.66 17.39
C ALA A 187 -1.07 5.68 18.39
N LYS A 188 -1.99 6.32 19.13
CA LYS A 188 -1.65 7.22 20.23
C LYS A 188 -1.46 6.48 21.54
N ASP A 189 -2.18 5.37 21.71
CA ASP A 189 -2.08 4.54 22.91
C ASP A 189 -0.77 3.75 22.90
N PRO A 190 -0.10 3.59 24.07
CA PRO A 190 1.10 2.77 24.19
C PRO A 190 0.89 1.36 23.67
N MET A 191 1.81 0.88 22.82
CA MET A 191 1.76 -0.47 22.33
C MET A 191 3.15 -1.10 22.22
N VAL A 192 3.18 -2.43 22.35
CA VAL A 192 4.33 -3.29 22.09
C VAL A 192 3.85 -4.61 21.48
N HIS A 193 4.52 -5.07 20.44
CA HIS A 193 4.22 -6.34 19.79
C HIS A 193 5.51 -7.06 19.40
N ILE A 194 5.64 -8.33 19.77
CA ILE A 194 6.72 -9.20 19.32
C ILE A 194 6.29 -9.86 18.02
N ALA A 195 6.97 -9.52 16.92
CA ALA A 195 6.71 -10.09 15.61
C ALA A 195 7.28 -11.51 15.46
N GLY A 196 6.81 -12.24 14.46
CA GLY A 196 7.31 -13.57 14.12
C GLY A 196 6.92 -14.68 15.11
N ARG A 197 5.99 -14.46 16.02
CA ARG A 197 5.60 -15.48 17.02
C ARG A 197 4.98 -16.74 16.43
N ARG A 198 4.39 -16.64 15.25
CA ARG A 198 3.81 -17.78 14.52
C ARG A 198 4.85 -18.63 13.82
N HIS A 199 6.02 -18.10 13.54
CA HIS A 199 7.17 -18.83 12.99
C HIS A 199 7.85 -19.64 14.10
N ALA A 200 7.20 -20.71 14.53
CA ALA A 200 7.64 -21.52 15.67
C ALA A 200 8.85 -22.42 15.37
N GLN A 201 8.99 -22.85 14.11
CA GLN A 201 10.09 -23.72 13.67
C GLN A 201 11.19 -22.87 13.02
N ARG A 202 12.21 -22.55 13.81
CA ARG A 202 13.37 -21.78 13.36
C ARG A 202 14.62 -22.62 13.38
N ALA A 203 15.43 -22.55 12.34
CA ALA A 203 16.72 -23.19 12.27
C ALA A 203 17.81 -22.21 12.72
N GLY A 204 18.83 -22.72 13.44
CA GLY A 204 19.98 -21.93 13.88
C GLY A 204 20.14 -21.85 15.39
N GLU A 205 21.33 -21.46 15.83
CA GLU A 205 21.68 -21.30 17.24
C GLU A 205 21.15 -19.99 17.82
N THR A 206 20.89 -19.00 16.94
CA THR A 206 20.35 -17.69 17.31
C THR A 206 19.13 -17.37 16.47
N THR A 207 18.24 -16.57 17.01
CA THR A 207 17.06 -16.05 16.29
C THR A 207 16.95 -14.55 16.52
N GLU A 208 16.62 -13.83 15.45
CA GLU A 208 16.27 -12.42 15.56
C GLU A 208 14.91 -12.28 16.26
N VAL A 209 14.82 -11.39 17.23
CA VAL A 209 13.57 -10.98 17.87
C VAL A 209 13.23 -9.56 17.44
N LYS A 210 12.21 -9.43 16.63
CA LYS A 210 11.71 -8.14 16.14
C LYS A 210 10.56 -7.67 17.01
N VAL A 211 10.59 -6.39 17.40
CA VAL A 211 9.55 -5.77 18.24
C VAL A 211 9.06 -4.49 17.56
N TYR A 212 7.75 -4.32 17.48
CA TYR A 212 7.11 -3.05 17.11
C TYR A 212 6.60 -2.34 18.33
N SER A 213 6.92 -1.08 18.49
CA SER A 213 6.49 -0.25 19.60
C SER A 213 6.45 1.23 19.22
N ASN A 214 5.53 1.98 19.81
CA ASN A 214 5.51 3.45 19.77
C ASN A 214 6.05 4.07 21.07
N GLN A 215 6.83 3.29 21.85
CA GLN A 215 7.45 3.74 23.10
C GLN A 215 8.96 3.85 22.93
N ASP A 216 9.59 4.80 23.65
CA ASP A 216 11.03 5.08 23.56
C ASP A 216 11.90 3.91 24.05
N THR A 217 11.35 3.05 24.93
CA THR A 217 12.10 1.94 25.50
C THR A 217 11.24 0.68 25.56
N VAL A 218 11.84 -0.44 25.15
CA VAL A 218 11.27 -1.79 25.28
C VAL A 218 12.27 -2.67 26.03
N THR A 219 11.82 -3.40 27.03
CA THR A 219 12.65 -4.32 27.82
C THR A 219 12.24 -5.77 27.55
N LEU A 220 13.20 -6.61 27.24
CA LEU A 220 13.01 -8.06 27.11
C LEU A 220 13.43 -8.72 28.43
N TYR A 221 12.56 -9.61 28.97
CA TYR A 221 12.80 -10.40 30.17
C TYR A 221 12.94 -11.87 29.84
#